data_31dcc109ce912b887619e70f4dbd2d45
#
_entry.id   31dcc109ce912b887619e70f4dbd2d45
#
_cell.length_a   1.000
_cell.length_b   1.000
_cell.length_c   1.000
_cell.angle_alpha   90.00
_cell.angle_beta   90.00
_cell.angle_gamma   90.00
#
_symmetry.space_group_name_H-M   'P 1'
#
loop_
_entity.id
_entity.type
_entity.pdbx_description
1 polymer ?
#
loop_
_entity_poly.entity_id
_entity_poly.type
_entity_poly.pdbx_seq_one_letter_code
_entity_poly.pdbx_strand_id
1 'polypeptide(L)'
;LYPAGLCTINQREVGRDTRSFSSGLRAALREDPDVILVGEMRDLDTIQTALTAAETGHLVFATVHTQSAADAVDRIVDVFPGERQQQIRLQLSMTLRAVLSQQLLPRRDGPGRVPACEVMRVDGAIRNLIREGKTPQIRNAIQTTGAVGNILMERAVQNLFQGGAISRETMERALQGLPDAGPLAGGMKPRL
;
A
#
# COMPACT_ATOMS: atom_id res chain seq x y z
N LEU A 1 -16.61 15.41 -1.28
CA LEU A 1 -16.95 15.34 0.15
C LEU A 1 -17.66 14.03 0.44
N TYR A 2 -17.23 13.33 1.47
CA TYR A 2 -17.93 12.12 1.93
C TYR A 2 -19.21 12.52 2.65
N PRO A 3 -20.34 11.86 2.37
CA PRO A 3 -21.59 12.15 3.08
C PRO A 3 -21.44 11.77 4.56
N ALA A 4 -22.10 12.53 5.42
CA ALA A 4 -22.23 12.17 6.84
C ALA A 4 -22.97 10.84 6.96
N GLY A 5 -22.39 9.91 7.73
CA GLY A 5 -22.98 8.61 8.07
C GLY A 5 -23.24 8.50 9.57
N LEU A 6 -22.97 7.33 10.15
CA LEU A 6 -23.01 7.12 11.61
C LEU A 6 -21.83 7.75 12.34
N CYS A 7 -20.77 8.13 11.62
CA CYS A 7 -19.57 8.78 12.16
C CYS A 7 -19.54 10.26 11.80
N THR A 8 -18.94 11.07 12.65
CA THR A 8 -18.58 12.46 12.32
C THR A 8 -17.39 12.45 11.38
N ILE A 9 -17.54 13.03 10.18
CA ILE A 9 -16.48 13.10 9.17
C ILE A 9 -16.11 14.56 8.96
N ASN A 10 -14.91 14.94 9.41
CA ASN A 10 -14.32 16.25 9.17
C ASN A 10 -13.35 16.17 7.97
N GLN A 11 -13.53 17.05 7.00
CA GLN A 11 -12.71 17.09 5.79
C GLN A 11 -12.07 18.45 5.64
N ARG A 12 -10.80 18.46 5.22
CA ARG A 12 -10.02 19.68 5.00
C ARG A 12 -9.33 19.61 3.66
N GLU A 13 -9.52 20.64 2.87
CA GLU A 13 -8.88 20.82 1.58
C GLU A 13 -7.67 21.73 1.71
N VAL A 14 -6.51 21.25 1.19
CA VAL A 14 -5.28 22.07 1.16
C VAL A 14 -5.49 23.25 0.22
N GLY A 15 -5.10 24.43 0.67
CA GLY A 15 -5.29 25.70 -0.04
C GLY A 15 -6.62 26.41 0.27
N ARG A 16 -7.59 25.72 0.89
CA ARG A 16 -8.87 26.29 1.31
C ARG A 16 -9.02 26.28 2.83
N ASP A 17 -8.94 25.11 3.46
CA ASP A 17 -9.20 24.90 4.88
C ASP A 17 -7.92 24.75 5.69
N THR A 18 -6.82 24.39 5.03
CA THR A 18 -5.47 24.27 5.62
C THR A 18 -4.39 24.65 4.61
N ARG A 19 -3.22 25.03 5.10
CA ARG A 19 -2.09 25.46 4.25
C ARG A 19 -1.31 24.27 3.64
N SER A 20 -1.27 23.14 4.34
CA SER A 20 -0.54 21.93 3.91
C SER A 20 -1.12 20.68 4.56
N PHE A 21 -0.77 19.51 4.06
CA PHE A 21 -1.13 18.23 4.69
C PHE A 21 -0.58 18.16 6.13
N SER A 22 0.68 18.54 6.36
CA SER A 22 1.29 18.48 7.69
C SER A 22 0.62 19.42 8.69
N SER A 23 0.23 20.64 8.27
CA SER A 23 -0.48 21.58 9.16
C SER A 23 -1.89 21.10 9.48
N GLY A 24 -2.61 20.58 8.47
CA GLY A 24 -3.94 20.00 8.65
C GLY A 24 -3.93 18.79 9.57
N LEU A 25 -2.96 17.91 9.41
CA LEU A 25 -2.81 16.70 10.21
C LEU A 25 -2.46 17.04 11.68
N ARG A 26 -1.52 17.98 11.92
CA ARG A 26 -1.21 18.47 13.28
C ARG A 26 -2.41 19.08 13.99
N ALA A 27 -3.27 19.78 13.26
CA ALA A 27 -4.49 20.33 13.84
C ALA A 27 -5.52 19.23 14.13
N ALA A 28 -5.68 18.26 13.22
CA ALA A 28 -6.59 17.13 13.39
C ALA A 28 -6.26 16.30 14.64
N LEU A 29 -4.98 16.08 14.97
CA LEU A 29 -4.56 15.35 16.17
C LEU A 29 -5.04 15.98 17.51
N ARG A 30 -5.51 17.22 17.49
CA ARG A 30 -6.07 17.90 18.67
C ARG A 30 -7.60 17.82 18.75
N GLU A 31 -8.22 17.11 17.81
CA GLU A 31 -9.67 16.96 17.70
C GLU A 31 -10.15 15.56 18.10
N ASP A 32 -9.25 14.77 18.70
CA ASP A 32 -9.52 13.40 19.19
C ASP A 32 -10.09 12.47 18.07
N PRO A 33 -9.41 12.35 16.90
CA PRO A 33 -9.90 11.50 15.84
C PRO A 33 -9.53 10.04 16.08
N ASP A 34 -10.46 9.12 15.86
CA ASP A 34 -10.17 7.68 15.87
C ASP A 34 -9.41 7.24 14.60
N VAL A 35 -9.80 7.83 13.46
CA VAL A 35 -9.29 7.48 12.13
C VAL A 35 -8.89 8.74 11.37
N ILE A 36 -7.72 8.70 10.77
CA ILE A 36 -7.18 9.79 9.97
C ILE A 36 -6.90 9.29 8.56
N LEU A 37 -7.42 9.98 7.53
CA LEU A 37 -7.08 9.75 6.13
C LEU A 37 -6.23 10.90 5.62
N VAL A 38 -4.98 10.61 5.27
CA VAL A 38 -4.07 11.54 4.59
C VAL A 38 -4.14 11.26 3.09
N GLY A 39 -4.60 12.23 2.31
CA GLY A 39 -4.82 12.05 0.88
C GLY A 39 -3.57 11.55 0.15
N GLU A 40 -2.40 12.12 0.48
CA GLU A 40 -1.11 11.63 0.00
C GLU A 40 0.04 12.03 0.92
N MET A 41 1.09 11.21 0.95
CA MET A 41 2.34 11.46 1.68
C MET A 41 3.48 11.69 0.68
N ARG A 42 3.87 12.96 0.47
CA ARG A 42 4.94 13.33 -0.47
C ARG A 42 6.17 13.91 0.21
N ASP A 43 5.98 14.53 1.35
CA ASP A 43 7.02 15.28 2.05
C ASP A 43 7.32 14.71 3.44
N LEU A 44 8.52 14.99 3.92
CA LEU A 44 9.05 14.53 5.19
C LEU A 44 8.14 14.91 6.37
N ASP A 45 7.64 16.14 6.40
CA ASP A 45 6.83 16.64 7.52
C ASP A 45 5.50 15.92 7.62
N THR A 46 4.85 15.65 6.48
CA THR A 46 3.60 14.90 6.42
C THR A 46 3.81 13.45 6.88
N ILE A 47 4.87 12.77 6.38
CA ILE A 47 5.19 11.39 6.77
C ILE A 47 5.52 11.32 8.26
N GLN A 48 6.39 12.22 8.77
CA GLN A 48 6.75 12.23 10.18
C GLN A 48 5.52 12.44 11.09
N THR A 49 4.62 13.34 10.71
CA THR A 49 3.40 13.60 11.48
C THR A 49 2.44 12.41 11.45
N ALA A 50 2.32 11.72 10.30
CA ALA A 50 1.51 10.52 10.15
C ALA A 50 2.06 9.35 11.00
N LEU A 51 3.38 9.15 11.02
CA LEU A 51 4.03 8.15 11.88
C LEU A 51 3.78 8.45 13.36
N THR A 52 3.93 9.71 13.76
CA THR A 52 3.65 10.14 15.16
C THR A 52 2.18 9.89 15.53
N ALA A 53 1.24 10.19 14.64
CA ALA A 53 -0.17 9.90 14.85
C ALA A 53 -0.42 8.40 15.07
N ALA A 54 0.21 7.54 14.25
CA ALA A 54 0.09 6.09 14.37
C ALA A 54 0.72 5.56 15.67
N GLU A 55 1.85 6.12 16.13
CA GLU A 55 2.49 5.78 17.41
C GLU A 55 1.63 6.16 18.62
N THR A 56 0.86 7.25 18.51
CA THR A 56 -0.04 7.72 19.57
C THR A 56 -1.42 7.06 19.57
N GLY A 57 -1.62 6.03 18.73
CA GLY A 57 -2.79 5.15 18.79
C GLY A 57 -3.87 5.40 17.75
N HIS A 58 -3.71 6.40 16.87
CA HIS A 58 -4.67 6.66 15.79
C HIS A 58 -4.54 5.63 14.66
N LEU A 59 -5.65 5.25 14.04
CA LEU A 59 -5.64 4.51 12.79
C LEU A 59 -5.41 5.49 11.63
N VAL A 60 -4.25 5.39 10.98
CA VAL A 60 -3.87 6.28 9.89
C VAL A 60 -3.94 5.52 8.56
N PHE A 61 -4.74 6.01 7.64
CA PHE A 61 -4.71 5.65 6.22
C PHE A 61 -3.98 6.73 5.44
N ALA A 62 -3.07 6.30 4.56
CA ALA A 62 -2.35 7.23 3.71
C ALA A 62 -2.06 6.61 2.35
N THR A 63 -1.87 7.44 1.33
CA THR A 63 -1.49 6.96 0.01
C THR A 63 -0.07 7.34 -0.34
N VAL A 64 0.61 6.42 -1.03
CA VAL A 64 1.91 6.61 -1.66
C VAL A 64 1.86 6.05 -3.08
N HIS A 65 2.57 6.67 -4.02
CA HIS A 65 2.54 6.25 -5.42
C HIS A 65 3.67 5.26 -5.69
N THR A 66 3.42 3.97 -5.40
CA THR A 66 4.38 2.87 -5.57
C THR A 66 3.74 1.67 -6.26
N GLN A 67 4.58 0.84 -6.89
CA GLN A 67 4.11 -0.32 -7.64
C GLN A 67 3.95 -1.57 -6.77
N SER A 68 4.73 -1.67 -5.68
CA SER A 68 4.68 -2.80 -4.76
C SER A 68 4.63 -2.35 -3.30
N ALA A 69 4.32 -3.28 -2.42
CA ALA A 69 4.33 -3.05 -0.97
C ALA A 69 5.75 -2.83 -0.42
N ALA A 70 6.75 -3.50 -0.99
CA ALA A 70 8.16 -3.30 -0.63
C ALA A 70 8.61 -1.89 -1.01
N ASP A 71 8.29 -1.43 -2.23
CA ASP A 71 8.60 -0.08 -2.69
C ASP A 71 7.94 0.99 -1.83
N ALA A 72 6.75 0.73 -1.29
CA ALA A 72 6.07 1.65 -0.39
C ALA A 72 6.87 1.87 0.90
N VAL A 73 7.45 0.80 1.46
CA VAL A 73 8.32 0.89 2.64
C VAL A 73 9.56 1.72 2.34
N ASP A 74 10.27 1.42 1.25
CA ASP A 74 11.47 2.16 0.86
C ASP A 74 11.15 3.62 0.53
N ARG A 75 10.06 3.89 -0.20
CA ARG A 75 9.62 5.25 -0.54
C ARG A 75 9.38 6.11 0.69
N ILE A 76 8.79 5.55 1.74
CA ILE A 76 8.56 6.28 3.00
C ILE A 76 9.89 6.59 3.70
N VAL A 77 10.82 5.63 3.73
CA VAL A 77 12.12 5.77 4.40
C VAL A 77 13.04 6.73 3.65
N ASP A 78 13.07 6.66 2.33
CA ASP A 78 14.02 7.40 1.48
C ASP A 78 13.74 8.92 1.44
N VAL A 79 12.57 9.37 1.88
CA VAL A 79 12.29 10.81 2.05
C VAL A 79 13.14 11.42 3.16
N PHE A 80 13.64 10.61 4.10
CA PHE A 80 14.40 11.07 5.25
C PHE A 80 15.92 11.05 4.98
N PRO A 81 16.69 11.99 5.56
CA PRO A 81 18.15 11.96 5.54
C PRO A 81 18.69 10.63 6.08
N GLY A 82 19.81 10.16 5.54
CA GLY A 82 20.40 8.85 5.84
C GLY A 82 20.55 8.56 7.35
N GLU A 83 20.98 9.56 8.13
CA GLU A 83 21.13 9.45 9.58
C GLU A 83 19.83 9.17 10.33
N ARG A 84 18.67 9.51 9.74
CA ARG A 84 17.35 9.29 10.35
C ARG A 84 16.65 8.03 9.85
N GLN A 85 17.09 7.46 8.74
CA GLN A 85 16.40 6.34 8.10
C GLN A 85 16.25 5.13 9.02
N GLN A 86 17.27 4.78 9.81
CA GLN A 86 17.18 3.67 10.75
C GLN A 86 16.11 3.87 11.83
N GLN A 87 15.99 5.09 12.34
CA GLN A 87 14.92 5.44 13.29
C GLN A 87 13.55 5.31 12.64
N ILE A 88 13.39 5.79 11.39
CA ILE A 88 12.13 5.70 10.66
C ILE A 88 11.76 4.24 10.35
N ARG A 89 12.72 3.40 9.98
CA ARG A 89 12.49 1.95 9.81
C ARG A 89 11.99 1.31 11.09
N LEU A 90 12.55 1.68 12.24
CA LEU A 90 12.09 1.20 13.55
C LEU A 90 10.64 1.63 13.82
N GLN A 91 10.31 2.92 13.68
CA GLN A 91 8.97 3.44 13.88
C GLN A 91 7.96 2.77 12.93
N LEU A 92 8.30 2.70 11.63
CA LEU A 92 7.45 2.07 10.61
C LEU A 92 7.23 0.58 10.92
N SER A 93 8.26 -0.15 11.36
CA SER A 93 8.13 -1.56 11.74
C SER A 93 7.15 -1.80 12.88
N MET A 94 6.98 -0.83 13.78
CA MET A 94 6.05 -0.92 14.92
C MET A 94 4.62 -0.49 14.56
N THR A 95 4.49 0.50 13.67
CA THR A 95 3.20 1.14 13.38
C THR A 95 2.51 0.59 12.14
N LEU A 96 3.27 0.20 11.09
CA LEU A 96 2.69 -0.28 9.84
C LEU A 96 1.88 -1.56 10.05
N ARG A 97 0.63 -1.55 9.60
CA ARG A 97 -0.28 -2.70 9.72
C ARG A 97 -0.46 -3.45 8.41
N ALA A 98 -0.61 -2.71 7.32
CA ALA A 98 -0.76 -3.29 5.99
C ALA A 98 -0.36 -2.29 4.91
N VAL A 99 -0.01 -2.81 3.74
CA VAL A 99 0.11 -2.06 2.48
C VAL A 99 -0.73 -2.74 1.43
N LEU A 100 -1.50 -1.95 0.69
CA LEU A 100 -2.26 -2.40 -0.47
C LEU A 100 -1.74 -1.66 -1.71
N SER A 101 -1.15 -2.39 -2.64
CA SER A 101 -0.76 -1.84 -3.95
C SER A 101 -1.81 -2.26 -4.97
N GLN A 102 -2.25 -1.33 -5.82
CA GLN A 102 -3.39 -1.55 -6.71
C GLN A 102 -3.05 -1.22 -8.15
N GLN A 103 -3.50 -2.08 -9.07
CA GLN A 103 -3.56 -1.82 -10.50
C GLN A 103 -4.99 -1.96 -11.01
N LEU A 104 -5.41 -1.06 -11.90
CA LEU A 104 -6.71 -1.12 -12.56
C LEU A 104 -6.56 -1.74 -13.94
N LEU A 105 -7.09 -2.94 -14.13
CA LEU A 105 -7.00 -3.70 -15.37
C LEU A 105 -8.30 -3.62 -16.18
N PRO A 106 -8.24 -3.54 -17.53
CA PRO A 106 -9.42 -3.58 -18.37
C PRO A 106 -10.22 -4.87 -18.16
N ARG A 107 -11.53 -4.73 -18.06
CA ARG A 107 -12.45 -5.88 -17.99
C ARG A 107 -12.47 -6.63 -19.32
N ARG A 108 -12.75 -7.93 -19.24
CA ARG A 108 -12.94 -8.78 -20.42
C ARG A 108 -14.29 -8.55 -21.10
N ASP A 109 -15.33 -8.33 -20.30
CA ASP A 109 -16.75 -8.44 -20.68
C ASP A 109 -17.45 -7.08 -20.70
N GLY A 110 -16.76 -6.03 -21.11
CA GLY A 110 -17.38 -4.71 -21.27
C GLY A 110 -16.51 -3.54 -20.85
N PRO A 111 -17.07 -2.34 -20.86
CA PRO A 111 -16.34 -1.13 -20.44
C PRO A 111 -16.02 -1.15 -18.95
N GLY A 112 -14.98 -0.41 -18.57
CA GLY A 112 -14.55 -0.28 -17.18
C GLY A 112 -13.31 -1.10 -16.83
N ARG A 113 -12.98 -1.09 -15.56
CA ARG A 113 -11.77 -1.72 -15.02
C ARG A 113 -12.09 -2.54 -13.78
N VAL A 114 -11.22 -3.50 -13.47
CA VAL A 114 -11.25 -4.30 -12.24
C VAL A 114 -9.93 -4.11 -11.50
N PRO A 115 -9.93 -3.97 -10.16
CA PRO A 115 -8.71 -3.82 -9.39
C PRO A 115 -8.02 -5.18 -9.21
N ALA A 116 -6.71 -5.23 -9.49
CA ALA A 116 -5.79 -6.22 -8.98
C ALA A 116 -5.07 -5.61 -7.78
N CYS A 117 -5.05 -6.30 -6.64
CA CYS A 117 -4.46 -5.77 -5.41
C CYS A 117 -3.41 -6.74 -4.87
N GLU A 118 -2.17 -6.24 -4.72
CA GLU A 118 -1.20 -6.84 -3.82
C GLU A 118 -1.56 -6.45 -2.39
N VAL A 119 -1.50 -7.41 -1.48
CA VAL A 119 -1.79 -7.19 -0.06
C VAL A 119 -0.62 -7.68 0.77
N MET A 120 0.00 -6.78 1.51
CA MET A 120 0.98 -7.08 2.54
C MET A 120 0.39 -6.76 3.92
N ARG A 121 0.13 -7.76 4.73
CA ARG A 121 -0.17 -7.60 6.15
C ARG A 121 1.13 -7.77 6.93
N VAL A 122 1.45 -6.82 7.79
CA VAL A 122 2.72 -6.81 8.52
C VAL A 122 2.64 -7.75 9.71
N ASP A 123 3.22 -8.94 9.56
CA ASP A 123 3.46 -9.89 10.63
C ASP A 123 4.83 -9.70 11.30
N GLY A 124 5.21 -10.61 12.18
CA GLY A 124 6.50 -10.56 12.89
C GLY A 124 7.70 -10.65 11.95
N ALA A 125 7.61 -11.45 10.89
CA ALA A 125 8.69 -11.62 9.91
C ALA A 125 8.89 -10.36 9.09
N ILE A 126 7.81 -9.83 8.51
CA ILE A 126 7.85 -8.58 7.70
C ILE A 126 8.30 -7.41 8.56
N ARG A 127 7.84 -7.33 9.82
CA ARG A 127 8.30 -6.31 10.77
C ARG A 127 9.81 -6.32 10.96
N ASN A 128 10.42 -7.50 11.12
CA ASN A 128 11.86 -7.63 11.25
C ASN A 128 12.58 -7.21 9.96
N LEU A 129 12.08 -7.59 8.78
CA LEU A 129 12.65 -7.20 7.50
C LEU A 129 12.66 -5.68 7.32
N ILE A 130 11.55 -5.00 7.68
CA ILE A 130 11.48 -3.53 7.65
C ILE A 130 12.51 -2.91 8.58
N ARG A 131 12.59 -3.39 9.83
CA ARG A 131 13.51 -2.89 10.84
C ARG A 131 14.99 -3.03 10.43
N GLU A 132 15.33 -4.15 9.78
CA GLU A 132 16.69 -4.47 9.34
C GLU A 132 17.04 -3.87 7.96
N GLY A 133 16.10 -3.20 7.30
CA GLY A 133 16.31 -2.65 5.96
C GLY A 133 16.43 -3.72 4.86
N LYS A 134 15.88 -4.90 5.09
CA LYS A 134 15.89 -6.03 4.15
C LYS A 134 14.64 -6.06 3.28
N THR A 135 14.22 -4.90 2.77
CA THR A 135 13.00 -4.72 1.97
C THR A 135 12.92 -5.63 0.73
N PRO A 136 14.03 -5.97 0.02
CA PRO A 136 13.95 -6.92 -1.09
C PRO A 136 13.45 -8.32 -0.68
N GLN A 137 13.57 -8.71 0.60
CA GLN A 137 13.09 -10.00 1.09
C GLN A 137 11.60 -10.00 1.44
N ILE A 138 10.95 -8.84 1.50
CA ILE A 138 9.52 -8.70 1.82
C ILE A 138 8.66 -9.48 0.82
N ARG A 139 9.00 -9.44 -0.48
CA ARG A 139 8.28 -10.20 -1.50
C ARG A 139 8.20 -11.69 -1.17
N ASN A 140 9.32 -12.31 -0.77
CA ASN A 140 9.34 -13.71 -0.39
C ASN A 140 8.50 -13.98 0.88
N ALA A 141 8.52 -13.05 1.84
CA ALA A 141 7.69 -13.14 3.03
C ALA A 141 6.19 -13.08 2.68
N ILE A 142 5.75 -12.18 1.78
CA ILE A 142 4.37 -12.13 1.28
C ILE A 142 3.98 -13.46 0.63
N GLN A 143 4.86 -14.05 -0.19
CA GLN A 143 4.60 -15.30 -0.89
C GLN A 143 4.39 -16.48 0.06
N THR A 144 5.15 -16.53 1.14
CA THR A 144 5.12 -17.65 2.11
C THR A 144 4.00 -17.52 3.15
N THR A 145 3.44 -16.34 3.33
CA THR A 145 2.40 -16.04 4.34
C THR A 145 1.00 -15.84 3.76
N GLY A 146 0.70 -16.46 2.62
CA GLY A 146 -0.62 -16.38 1.97
C GLY A 146 -1.79 -16.82 2.85
N ALA A 147 -1.57 -17.73 3.81
CA ALA A 147 -2.60 -18.20 4.74
C ALA A 147 -3.18 -17.08 5.65
N VAL A 148 -2.43 -16.00 5.88
CA VAL A 148 -2.89 -14.84 6.66
C VAL A 148 -3.46 -13.72 5.78
N GLY A 149 -3.70 -13.98 4.49
CA GLY A 149 -4.31 -13.05 3.55
C GLY A 149 -3.31 -12.17 2.79
N ASN A 150 -2.02 -12.49 2.83
CA ASN A 150 -1.02 -11.88 1.98
C ASN A 150 -1.16 -12.41 0.54
N ILE A 151 -1.04 -11.53 -0.44
CA ILE A 151 -1.14 -11.87 -1.85
C ILE A 151 -0.22 -10.97 -2.68
N LEU A 152 0.60 -11.57 -3.54
CA LEU A 152 1.41 -10.84 -4.51
C LEU A 152 0.57 -10.35 -5.69
N MET A 153 0.99 -9.27 -6.34
CA MET A 153 0.30 -8.71 -7.50
C MET A 153 0.11 -9.74 -8.61
N GLU A 154 1.12 -10.57 -8.89
CA GLU A 154 1.01 -11.62 -9.91
C GLU A 154 -0.11 -12.60 -9.60
N ARG A 155 -0.24 -12.99 -8.34
CA ARG A 155 -1.30 -13.90 -7.92
C ARG A 155 -2.68 -13.25 -8.02
N ALA A 156 -2.78 -11.97 -7.66
CA ALA A 156 -4.03 -11.21 -7.83
C ALA A 156 -4.45 -11.12 -9.30
N VAL A 157 -3.51 -10.83 -10.19
CA VAL A 157 -3.74 -10.78 -11.65
C VAL A 157 -4.15 -12.16 -12.20
N GLN A 158 -3.46 -13.24 -11.78
CA GLN A 158 -3.80 -14.60 -12.17
C GLN A 158 -5.21 -15.01 -11.69
N ASN A 159 -5.58 -14.65 -10.48
CA ASN A 159 -6.92 -14.92 -9.94
C ASN A 159 -8.02 -14.21 -10.76
N LEU A 160 -7.80 -12.96 -11.17
CA LEU A 160 -8.73 -12.23 -12.05
C LEU A 160 -8.88 -12.91 -13.42
N PHE A 161 -7.79 -13.43 -13.99
CA PHE A 161 -7.84 -14.18 -15.25
C PHE A 161 -8.58 -15.51 -15.08
N GLN A 162 -8.28 -16.27 -14.02
CA GLN A 162 -8.96 -17.54 -13.74
C GLN A 162 -10.45 -17.36 -13.47
N GLY A 163 -10.82 -16.26 -12.82
CA GLY A 163 -12.21 -15.86 -12.61
C GLY A 163 -12.90 -15.25 -13.85
N GLY A 164 -12.20 -15.16 -14.98
CA GLY A 164 -12.75 -14.65 -16.25
C GLY A 164 -12.96 -13.13 -16.30
N ALA A 165 -12.50 -12.39 -15.29
CA ALA A 165 -12.69 -10.94 -15.20
C ALA A 165 -11.82 -10.15 -16.19
N ILE A 166 -10.65 -10.69 -16.58
CA ILE A 166 -9.72 -10.09 -17.54
C ILE A 166 -9.35 -11.08 -18.64
N SER A 167 -8.90 -10.57 -19.80
CA SER A 167 -8.41 -11.42 -20.89
C SER A 167 -7.00 -11.94 -20.63
N ARG A 168 -6.59 -12.98 -21.38
CA ARG A 168 -5.21 -13.48 -21.35
C ARG A 168 -4.20 -12.39 -21.72
N GLU A 169 -4.48 -11.63 -22.76
CA GLU A 169 -3.62 -10.52 -23.20
C GLU A 169 -3.45 -9.46 -22.10
N THR A 170 -4.54 -9.12 -21.40
CA THR A 170 -4.49 -8.18 -20.25
C THR A 170 -3.62 -8.75 -19.12
N MET A 171 -3.77 -10.04 -18.81
CA MET A 171 -2.94 -10.71 -17.79
C MET A 171 -1.46 -10.69 -18.18
N GLU A 172 -1.10 -11.12 -19.39
CA GLU A 172 0.30 -11.16 -19.85
C GLU A 172 0.95 -9.79 -19.84
N ARG A 173 0.24 -8.76 -20.30
CA ARG A 173 0.71 -7.37 -20.25
C ARG A 173 0.92 -6.86 -18.81
N ALA A 174 -0.01 -7.16 -17.92
CA ALA A 174 0.10 -6.77 -16.52
C ALA A 174 1.31 -7.44 -15.84
N LEU A 175 1.55 -8.73 -16.10
CA LEU A 175 2.67 -9.48 -15.54
C LEU A 175 4.03 -9.00 -16.09
N GLN A 176 4.11 -8.65 -17.38
CA GLN A 176 5.36 -8.10 -17.96
C GLN A 176 5.78 -6.75 -17.38
N GLY A 177 4.83 -5.97 -16.87
CA GLY A 177 5.09 -4.67 -16.24
C GLY A 177 5.50 -4.75 -14.76
N LEU A 178 5.53 -5.95 -14.16
CA LEU A 178 5.90 -6.11 -12.76
C LEU A 178 7.42 -6.28 -12.60
N PRO A 179 8.04 -5.58 -11.64
CA PRO A 179 9.42 -5.86 -11.28
C PRO A 179 9.53 -7.31 -10.75
N ASP A 180 10.50 -8.06 -11.20
CA ASP A 180 10.80 -9.43 -10.75
C ASP A 180 9.68 -10.47 -10.99
N ALA A 181 8.83 -10.29 -11.99
CA ALA A 181 8.00 -11.36 -12.48
C ALA A 181 8.91 -12.46 -13.02
N GLY A 182 9.22 -13.45 -12.19
CA GLY A 182 9.95 -14.64 -12.60
C GLY A 182 9.25 -15.33 -13.78
N PRO A 183 9.93 -16.22 -14.52
CA PRO A 183 9.33 -16.88 -15.69
C PRO A 183 7.99 -17.49 -15.29
N LEU A 184 6.96 -17.21 -16.10
CA LEU A 184 5.60 -17.76 -15.92
C LEU A 184 5.72 -19.27 -15.72
N ALA A 185 5.54 -19.75 -14.50
CA ALA A 185 5.61 -21.16 -14.18
C ALA A 185 4.48 -21.89 -14.91
N GLY A 186 4.83 -22.68 -15.92
CA GLY A 186 4.01 -23.72 -16.51
C GLY A 186 3.00 -23.24 -17.54
N GLY A 187 3.40 -23.31 -18.80
CA GLY A 187 2.46 -23.42 -19.90
C GLY A 187 1.53 -24.63 -19.67
N MET A 188 0.34 -24.34 -19.18
CA MET A 188 -0.73 -25.34 -19.17
C MET A 188 -1.17 -25.52 -20.61
N LYS A 189 -0.70 -26.61 -21.26
CA LYS A 189 -1.20 -27.02 -22.57
C LYS A 189 -2.73 -27.16 -22.51
N PRO A 190 -3.46 -26.63 -23.49
CA PRO A 190 -4.89 -26.88 -23.54
C PRO A 190 -5.12 -28.40 -23.64
N ARG A 191 -5.91 -28.95 -22.74
CA ARG A 191 -6.52 -30.29 -23.00
C ARG A 191 -7.50 -30.12 -24.16
N LEU A 192 -7.21 -30.80 -25.24
CA LEU A 192 -8.13 -31.06 -26.37
C LEU A 192 -9.37 -31.80 -25.87
#